data_524f15b10a0a50519a0f6113600c350c
#
_entry.id   524f15b10a0a50519a0f6113600c350c
#
_cell.length_a   1.000
_cell.length_b   1.000
_cell.length_c   1.000
_cell.angle_alpha   90.00
_cell.angle_beta   90.00
_cell.angle_gamma   90.00
#
_symmetry.space_group_name_H-M   'P 1'
#
loop_
_entity.id
_entity.type
_entity.pdbx_description
1 polymer ?
#
loop_
_entity_poly.entity_id
_entity_poly.type
_entity_poly.pdbx_seq_one_letter_code
_entity_poly.pdbx_strand_id
1 'polypeptide(L)'
;MHISKNVFIEKGKGGAQPNISQIILKQHPIPLPPLSEQQRIVERIEELFAKLDEAKERLQEVADSFAVRKAAILHKAFTGELTKQWRCENGVSDESWEEKTIGEICSSLKYGTSKKSSDDGEVVVLRMGNLQNGEIDWSNLAYTSDEEDIKKYLLKSGDVLFNRTNSPELVGKTSIYRGEMPAIYAGYLIKLDYEKNIVVGDYLNYYLNSSKAKEYYMQVKTDGVSQSNINAKKIGEFEISLPTITEQHEIVRLIDDLLARERAAQQATEQALASIDLMKKSILARAFRGELGTNKASEASALELLKQVLAEN
;
A
#
# COMPACT_ATOMS: atom_id res chain seq x y z
N MET A 1 -25.99 5.93 22.03
CA MET A 1 -25.24 4.77 22.59
C MET A 1 -23.73 4.86 22.44
N HIS A 2 -23.16 5.35 21.33
CA HIS A 2 -21.70 5.42 21.15
C HIS A 2 -20.94 6.22 22.21
N ILE A 3 -21.51 7.34 22.66
CA ILE A 3 -20.87 8.26 23.63
C ILE A 3 -20.85 7.68 25.03
N SER A 4 -21.86 6.92 25.41
CA SER A 4 -21.96 6.28 26.72
C SER A 4 -21.36 4.87 26.76
N LYS A 5 -20.74 4.39 25.66
CA LYS A 5 -20.23 3.03 25.55
C LYS A 5 -19.19 2.70 26.64
N ASN A 6 -18.25 3.60 26.89
CA ASN A 6 -17.24 3.40 27.92
C ASN A 6 -17.85 3.36 29.32
N VAL A 7 -18.81 4.25 29.62
CA VAL A 7 -19.53 4.26 30.90
C VAL A 7 -20.30 2.97 31.11
N PHE A 8 -20.90 2.40 30.06
CA PHE A 8 -21.60 1.13 30.15
C PHE A 8 -20.64 -0.06 30.27
N ILE A 9 -19.49 -0.02 29.61
CA ILE A 9 -18.43 -1.05 29.76
C ILE A 9 -17.94 -1.07 31.22
N GLU A 10 -17.65 0.08 31.80
CA GLU A 10 -17.18 0.20 33.20
C GLU A 10 -18.24 -0.25 34.23
N LYS A 11 -19.53 -0.02 33.96
CA LYS A 11 -20.64 -0.40 34.83
C LYS A 11 -21.16 -1.81 34.56
N GLY A 12 -20.73 -2.46 33.48
CA GLY A 12 -21.09 -3.83 33.16
C GLY A 12 -20.53 -4.82 34.19
N LYS A 13 -21.34 -5.79 34.61
CA LYS A 13 -20.94 -6.88 35.52
C LYS A 13 -20.86 -8.20 34.76
N GLY A 14 -19.78 -8.96 34.97
CA GLY A 14 -19.58 -10.27 34.36
C GLY A 14 -18.14 -10.42 33.82
N GLY A 15 -17.64 -11.66 33.70
CA GLY A 15 -16.28 -11.95 33.22
C GLY A 15 -16.16 -11.78 31.69
N ALA A 16 -16.23 -12.88 30.92
CA ALA A 16 -16.01 -12.85 29.46
C ALA A 16 -17.11 -12.13 28.65
N GLN A 17 -18.33 -11.97 29.19
CA GLN A 17 -19.44 -11.21 28.59
C GLN A 17 -20.08 -10.29 29.64
N PRO A 18 -19.70 -9.00 29.67
CA PRO A 18 -20.32 -8.05 30.60
C PRO A 18 -21.78 -7.73 30.21
N ASN A 19 -22.68 -7.88 31.17
CA ASN A 19 -24.10 -7.56 31.03
C ASN A 19 -24.44 -6.21 31.66
N ILE A 20 -25.28 -5.42 30.97
CA ILE A 20 -25.84 -4.16 31.46
C ILE A 20 -27.28 -4.40 31.91
N SER A 21 -27.55 -4.20 33.20
CA SER A 21 -28.90 -4.35 33.73
C SER A 21 -29.83 -3.19 33.29
N GLN A 22 -31.15 -3.45 33.24
CA GLN A 22 -32.14 -2.41 33.00
C GLN A 22 -32.04 -1.24 33.98
N ILE A 23 -31.66 -1.51 35.23
CA ILE A 23 -31.46 -0.49 36.26
C ILE A 23 -30.37 0.48 35.88
N ILE A 24 -29.20 -0.02 35.41
CA ILE A 24 -28.09 0.80 34.94
C ILE A 24 -28.50 1.68 33.77
N LEU A 25 -29.27 1.13 32.84
CA LEU A 25 -29.80 1.87 31.68
C LEU A 25 -30.77 2.97 32.09
N LYS A 26 -31.74 2.67 32.98
CA LYS A 26 -32.74 3.64 33.48
C LYS A 26 -32.13 4.76 34.30
N GLN A 27 -31.00 4.52 34.98
CA GLN A 27 -30.32 5.51 35.80
C GLN A 27 -29.26 6.33 35.04
N HIS A 28 -29.05 6.03 33.75
CA HIS A 28 -28.09 6.80 32.96
C HIS A 28 -28.62 8.19 32.61
N PRO A 29 -27.96 9.28 33.04
CA PRO A 29 -28.43 10.63 32.74
C PRO A 29 -28.24 10.95 31.26
N ILE A 30 -29.28 11.51 30.66
CA ILE A 30 -29.27 12.00 29.27
C ILE A 30 -29.56 13.49 29.30
N PRO A 31 -28.71 14.36 28.73
CA PRO A 31 -29.03 15.77 28.54
C PRO A 31 -30.27 15.90 27.62
N LEU A 32 -31.26 16.65 28.04
CA LEU A 32 -32.48 16.85 27.29
C LEU A 32 -32.68 18.36 27.02
N PRO A 33 -32.24 18.88 25.87
CA PRO A 33 -32.48 20.25 25.47
C PRO A 33 -33.95 20.45 25.02
N PRO A 34 -34.44 21.72 24.89
CA PRO A 34 -35.73 22.03 24.29
C PRO A 34 -35.92 21.37 22.93
N LEU A 35 -37.15 21.05 22.53
CA LEU A 35 -37.45 20.36 21.28
C LEU A 35 -36.88 21.08 20.04
N SER A 36 -37.02 22.41 20.03
CA SER A 36 -36.45 23.26 18.97
C SER A 36 -34.93 23.20 18.89
N GLU A 37 -34.25 23.05 20.02
CA GLU A 37 -32.80 22.85 20.05
C GLU A 37 -32.42 21.44 19.60
N GLN A 38 -33.19 20.41 20.00
CA GLN A 38 -32.97 19.03 19.49
C GLN A 38 -33.01 18.99 17.96
N GLN A 39 -33.96 19.68 17.35
CA GLN A 39 -34.10 19.79 15.91
C GLN A 39 -32.85 20.45 15.29
N ARG A 40 -32.40 21.58 15.82
CA ARG A 40 -31.19 22.26 15.34
C ARG A 40 -29.91 21.43 15.54
N ILE A 41 -29.84 20.65 16.60
CA ILE A 41 -28.71 19.70 16.82
C ILE A 41 -28.68 18.66 15.71
N VAL A 42 -29.83 18.07 15.39
CA VAL A 42 -29.92 17.06 14.31
C VAL A 42 -29.53 17.67 12.97
N GLU A 43 -30.14 18.82 12.59
CA GLU A 43 -29.81 19.51 11.35
C GLU A 43 -28.30 19.84 11.24
N ARG A 44 -27.70 20.29 12.36
CA ARG A 44 -26.29 20.63 12.40
C ARG A 44 -25.38 19.39 12.27
N ILE A 45 -25.76 18.28 12.89
CA ILE A 45 -25.04 17.02 12.76
C ILE A 45 -25.11 16.52 11.30
N GLU A 46 -26.30 16.54 10.70
CA GLU A 46 -26.53 16.11 9.32
C GLU A 46 -25.72 16.97 8.34
N GLU A 47 -25.72 18.30 8.49
CA GLU A 47 -24.91 19.20 7.68
C GLU A 47 -23.41 18.89 7.79
N LEU A 48 -22.91 18.71 9.00
CA LEU A 48 -21.50 18.42 9.23
C LEU A 48 -21.11 17.03 8.72
N PHE A 49 -21.98 16.04 8.88
CA PHE A 49 -21.75 14.69 8.38
C PHE A 49 -21.75 14.64 6.86
N ALA A 50 -22.68 15.34 6.21
CA ALA A 50 -22.72 15.42 4.75
C ALA A 50 -21.41 15.98 4.17
N LYS A 51 -20.85 17.05 4.79
CA LYS A 51 -19.54 17.60 4.39
C LYS A 51 -18.39 16.61 4.60
N LEU A 52 -18.42 15.84 5.69
CA LEU A 52 -17.39 14.83 5.98
C LEU A 52 -17.51 13.62 5.04
N ASP A 53 -18.74 13.23 4.66
CA ASP A 53 -18.97 12.15 3.72
C ASP A 53 -18.52 12.54 2.31
N GLU A 54 -18.81 13.77 1.87
CA GLU A 54 -18.29 14.30 0.61
C GLU A 54 -16.76 14.34 0.59
N ALA A 55 -16.13 14.78 1.68
CA ALA A 55 -14.66 14.77 1.79
C ALA A 55 -14.10 13.34 1.76
N LYS A 56 -14.77 12.38 2.41
CA LYS A 56 -14.38 10.96 2.40
C LYS A 56 -14.42 10.38 1.00
N GLU A 57 -15.48 10.65 0.25
CA GLU A 57 -15.62 10.19 -1.14
C GLU A 57 -14.50 10.71 -2.03
N ARG A 58 -14.20 12.01 -1.97
CA ARG A 58 -13.10 12.62 -2.74
C ARG A 58 -11.73 12.05 -2.36
N LEU A 59 -11.48 11.80 -1.06
CA LEU A 59 -10.25 11.17 -0.61
C LEU A 59 -10.14 9.71 -1.07
N GLN A 60 -11.25 8.98 -1.13
CA GLN A 60 -11.27 7.62 -1.66
C GLN A 60 -10.94 7.59 -3.16
N GLU A 61 -11.51 8.50 -3.96
CA GLU A 61 -11.15 8.65 -5.38
C GLU A 61 -9.65 8.91 -5.57
N VAL A 62 -9.07 9.76 -4.72
CA VAL A 62 -7.61 10.00 -4.72
C VAL A 62 -6.86 8.72 -4.37
N ALA A 63 -7.28 7.99 -3.34
CA ALA A 63 -6.65 6.73 -2.93
C ALA A 63 -6.66 5.70 -4.07
N ASP A 64 -7.79 5.55 -4.76
CA ASP A 64 -7.95 4.59 -5.86
C ASP A 64 -7.09 4.95 -7.09
N SER A 65 -6.71 6.24 -7.24
CA SER A 65 -5.88 6.71 -8.35
C SER A 65 -4.38 6.42 -8.22
N PHE A 66 -3.85 6.08 -7.01
CA PHE A 66 -2.40 5.92 -6.79
C PHE A 66 -1.78 4.83 -7.67
N ALA A 67 -2.45 3.69 -7.83
CA ALA A 67 -1.96 2.60 -8.67
C ALA A 67 -1.84 3.01 -10.15
N VAL A 68 -2.84 3.74 -10.64
CA VAL A 68 -2.88 4.26 -12.03
C VAL A 68 -1.77 5.29 -12.24
N ARG A 69 -1.55 6.20 -11.29
CA ARG A 69 -0.48 7.20 -11.37
C ARG A 69 0.90 6.56 -11.37
N LYS A 70 1.13 5.55 -10.50
CA LYS A 70 2.38 4.78 -10.51
C LYS A 70 2.63 4.12 -11.87
N ALA A 71 1.61 3.50 -12.45
CA ALA A 71 1.71 2.88 -13.78
C ALA A 71 2.02 3.93 -14.86
N ALA A 72 1.40 5.11 -14.81
CA ALA A 72 1.65 6.21 -15.74
C ALA A 72 3.07 6.78 -15.62
N ILE A 73 3.62 6.91 -14.40
CA ILE A 73 5.01 7.33 -14.17
C ILE A 73 5.97 6.35 -14.85
N LEU A 74 5.80 5.05 -14.62
CA LEU A 74 6.65 4.02 -15.25
C LEU A 74 6.48 3.98 -16.77
N HIS A 75 5.26 4.16 -17.26
CA HIS A 75 5.01 4.25 -18.71
C HIS A 75 5.78 5.41 -19.35
N LYS A 76 5.67 6.61 -18.79
CA LYS A 76 6.41 7.79 -19.27
C LYS A 76 7.94 7.62 -19.18
N ALA A 77 8.41 6.92 -18.14
CA ALA A 77 9.82 6.62 -17.98
C ALA A 77 10.34 5.74 -19.13
N PHE A 78 9.61 4.67 -19.46
CA PHE A 78 10.05 3.66 -20.43
C PHE A 78 9.64 3.92 -21.88
N THR A 79 8.91 5.00 -22.14
CA THR A 79 8.66 5.57 -23.48
C THR A 79 9.58 6.75 -23.81
N GLY A 80 10.49 7.12 -22.89
CA GLY A 80 11.40 8.26 -23.06
C GLY A 80 10.73 9.62 -22.84
N GLU A 81 9.42 9.69 -22.54
CA GLU A 81 8.71 10.95 -22.31
C GLU A 81 9.25 11.67 -21.06
N LEU A 82 9.59 10.89 -20.02
CA LEU A 82 10.02 11.45 -18.72
C LEU A 82 11.36 12.20 -18.82
N THR A 83 12.28 11.78 -19.70
CA THR A 83 13.61 12.37 -19.90
C THR A 83 13.74 13.18 -21.17
N LYS A 84 12.65 13.45 -21.87
CA LYS A 84 12.67 14.21 -23.13
C LYS A 84 13.37 15.59 -23.00
N GLN A 85 13.04 16.33 -21.96
CA GLN A 85 13.66 17.63 -21.70
C GLN A 85 15.16 17.47 -21.35
N TRP A 86 15.48 16.50 -20.49
CA TRP A 86 16.85 16.18 -20.11
C TRP A 86 17.71 15.81 -21.34
N ARG A 87 17.20 14.98 -22.27
CA ARG A 87 17.90 14.66 -23.52
C ARG A 87 18.20 15.90 -24.34
N CYS A 88 17.22 16.79 -24.49
CA CYS A 88 17.39 18.05 -25.21
C CYS A 88 18.49 18.93 -24.60
N GLU A 89 18.49 19.04 -23.26
CA GLU A 89 19.48 19.84 -22.51
C GLU A 89 20.89 19.23 -22.52
N ASN A 90 21.01 17.91 -22.65
CA ASN A 90 22.28 17.19 -22.64
C ASN A 90 22.76 16.76 -24.04
N GLY A 91 22.05 17.16 -25.11
CA GLY A 91 22.45 16.84 -26.50
C GLY A 91 22.37 15.34 -26.82
N VAL A 92 21.51 14.58 -26.14
CA VAL A 92 21.28 13.16 -26.36
C VAL A 92 20.18 12.97 -27.41
N SER A 93 20.44 12.16 -28.43
CA SER A 93 19.45 11.88 -29.49
C SER A 93 18.30 11.03 -28.96
N ASP A 94 17.10 11.28 -29.48
CA ASP A 94 15.91 10.40 -29.25
C ASP A 94 16.14 9.00 -29.80
N GLU A 95 17.05 8.81 -30.76
CA GLU A 95 17.42 7.51 -31.33
C GLU A 95 18.49 6.74 -30.50
N SER A 96 18.87 7.26 -29.34
CA SER A 96 19.89 6.66 -28.46
C SER A 96 19.42 5.39 -27.75
N TRP A 97 18.12 5.09 -27.81
CA TRP A 97 17.52 3.91 -27.17
C TRP A 97 17.66 2.67 -28.02
N GLU A 98 18.22 1.61 -27.45
CA GLU A 98 18.39 0.31 -28.09
C GLU A 98 17.40 -0.70 -27.53
N GLU A 99 16.77 -1.51 -28.37
CA GLU A 99 15.98 -2.66 -27.92
C GLU A 99 16.92 -3.86 -27.74
N LYS A 100 16.88 -4.47 -26.54
CA LYS A 100 17.63 -5.68 -26.22
C LYS A 100 16.77 -6.64 -25.42
N THR A 101 17.03 -7.92 -25.55
CA THR A 101 16.39 -8.93 -24.70
C THR A 101 17.08 -9.03 -23.34
N ILE A 102 16.37 -9.52 -22.33
CA ILE A 102 16.96 -9.82 -21.01
C ILE A 102 18.13 -10.81 -21.15
N GLY A 103 18.02 -11.77 -22.09
CA GLY A 103 19.10 -12.72 -22.37
C GLY A 103 20.38 -12.09 -22.92
N GLU A 104 20.26 -10.97 -23.67
CA GLU A 104 21.43 -10.26 -24.21
C GLU A 104 22.12 -9.37 -23.18
N ILE A 105 21.42 -8.92 -22.17
CA ILE A 105 21.98 -8.04 -21.11
C ILE A 105 22.37 -8.79 -19.85
N CYS A 106 22.06 -10.09 -19.75
CA CYS A 106 22.39 -10.93 -18.60
C CYS A 106 23.39 -12.02 -19.00
N SER A 107 24.48 -12.12 -18.30
CA SER A 107 25.41 -13.24 -18.45
C SER A 107 24.81 -14.58 -18.01
N SER A 108 23.83 -14.56 -17.13
CA SER A 108 23.09 -15.75 -16.70
C SER A 108 21.78 -15.41 -15.99
N LEU A 109 20.84 -16.37 -16.02
CA LEU A 109 19.56 -16.36 -15.32
C LEU A 109 19.52 -17.59 -14.40
N LYS A 110 19.81 -17.40 -13.11
CA LYS A 110 20.06 -18.50 -12.16
C LYS A 110 18.91 -18.74 -11.22
N TYR A 111 18.42 -19.97 -11.17
CA TYR A 111 17.47 -20.42 -10.16
C TYR A 111 18.14 -20.50 -8.79
N GLY A 112 17.41 -20.21 -7.73
CA GLY A 112 17.86 -20.36 -6.35
C GLY A 112 17.85 -21.80 -5.85
N THR A 113 18.04 -21.97 -4.53
CA THR A 113 18.09 -23.28 -3.89
C THR A 113 16.75 -24.03 -3.95
N SER A 114 16.82 -25.34 -4.20
CA SER A 114 15.67 -26.25 -4.07
C SER A 114 15.58 -26.90 -2.70
N LYS A 115 16.57 -26.69 -1.82
CA LYS A 115 16.53 -27.20 -0.45
C LYS A 115 15.45 -26.48 0.37
N LYS A 116 14.88 -27.19 1.32
CA LYS A 116 13.84 -26.64 2.19
C LYS A 116 14.48 -25.69 3.22
N SER A 117 13.92 -24.49 3.36
CA SER A 117 14.29 -23.55 4.41
C SER A 117 13.69 -23.94 5.77
N SER A 118 14.30 -23.45 6.86
CA SER A 118 13.88 -23.63 8.26
C SER A 118 13.39 -22.30 8.85
N ASP A 119 12.82 -22.39 10.06
CA ASP A 119 12.36 -21.20 10.81
C ASP A 119 13.51 -20.48 11.51
N ASP A 120 14.70 -21.10 11.57
CA ASP A 120 15.95 -20.57 12.11
C ASP A 120 17.15 -20.92 11.24
N GLY A 121 18.27 -20.23 11.37
CA GLY A 121 19.51 -20.47 10.63
C GLY A 121 20.39 -19.22 10.55
N GLU A 122 21.54 -19.37 9.88
CA GLU A 122 22.58 -18.33 9.82
C GLU A 122 22.30 -17.27 8.74
N VAL A 123 21.65 -17.67 7.65
CA VAL A 123 21.42 -16.81 6.48
C VAL A 123 19.94 -16.87 6.06
N VAL A 124 19.40 -15.72 5.69
CA VAL A 124 18.01 -15.61 5.21
C VAL A 124 17.85 -16.27 3.84
N VAL A 125 16.75 -17.00 3.65
CA VAL A 125 16.33 -17.53 2.35
C VAL A 125 15.15 -16.71 1.84
N LEU A 126 15.38 -15.83 0.87
CA LEU A 126 14.33 -15.05 0.24
C LEU A 126 13.40 -15.94 -0.59
N ARG A 127 12.10 -15.78 -0.37
CA ARG A 127 11.03 -16.53 -1.02
C ARG A 127 10.14 -15.60 -1.83
N MET A 128 9.19 -16.17 -2.59
CA MET A 128 8.24 -15.39 -3.43
C MET A 128 7.48 -14.30 -2.66
N GLY A 129 7.19 -14.53 -1.36
CA GLY A 129 6.49 -13.57 -0.50
C GLY A 129 7.34 -12.36 -0.09
N ASN A 130 8.66 -12.49 -0.14
CA ASN A 130 9.58 -11.42 0.23
C ASN A 130 9.79 -10.37 -0.88
N LEU A 131 9.35 -10.63 -2.12
CA LEU A 131 9.42 -9.66 -3.21
C LEU A 131 8.16 -8.79 -3.22
N GLN A 132 8.27 -7.54 -2.76
CA GLN A 132 7.14 -6.61 -2.64
C GLN A 132 7.49 -5.21 -3.15
N ASN A 133 6.70 -4.70 -4.09
CA ASN A 133 6.82 -3.33 -4.61
C ASN A 133 8.19 -2.93 -5.19
N GLY A 134 8.98 -3.89 -5.65
CA GLY A 134 10.33 -3.67 -6.17
C GLY A 134 11.44 -3.76 -5.11
N GLU A 135 11.09 -3.97 -3.86
CA GLU A 135 12.03 -4.08 -2.73
C GLU A 135 11.87 -5.42 -2.00
N ILE A 136 12.78 -5.74 -1.10
CA ILE A 136 12.69 -6.93 -0.26
C ILE A 136 11.88 -6.63 1.00
N ASP A 137 10.85 -7.42 1.25
CA ASP A 137 10.09 -7.42 2.50
C ASP A 137 10.72 -8.39 3.50
N TRP A 138 11.22 -7.84 4.59
CA TRP A 138 11.92 -8.55 5.66
C TRP A 138 11.01 -8.99 6.82
N SER A 139 9.70 -8.90 6.66
CA SER A 139 8.75 -9.17 7.77
C SER A 139 8.51 -10.65 8.06
N ASN A 140 8.64 -11.53 7.06
CA ASN A 140 8.39 -12.98 7.19
C ASN A 140 9.54 -13.76 6.58
N LEU A 141 10.50 -14.12 7.41
CA LEU A 141 11.76 -14.71 6.98
C LEU A 141 11.80 -16.23 7.18
N ALA A 142 12.60 -16.88 6.34
CA ALA A 142 13.03 -18.25 6.52
C ALA A 142 14.57 -18.28 6.39
N TYR A 143 15.18 -19.33 6.87
CA TYR A 143 16.62 -19.37 7.06
C TYR A 143 17.22 -20.67 6.56
N THR A 144 18.55 -20.69 6.49
CA THR A 144 19.38 -21.88 6.26
C THR A 144 20.73 -21.74 6.95
N SER A 145 21.32 -22.88 7.32
CA SER A 145 22.73 -23.01 7.72
C SER A 145 23.51 -23.93 6.79
N ASP A 146 22.99 -24.18 5.58
CA ASP A 146 23.65 -25.02 4.58
C ASP A 146 24.78 -24.25 3.90
N GLU A 147 26.03 -24.57 4.26
CA GLU A 147 27.23 -23.87 3.78
C GLU A 147 27.38 -23.91 2.26
N GLU A 148 27.00 -25.02 1.59
CA GLU A 148 27.10 -25.16 0.13
C GLU A 148 26.11 -24.18 -0.56
N ASP A 149 24.87 -24.13 -0.07
CA ASP A 149 23.85 -23.25 -0.61
C ASP A 149 24.20 -21.79 -0.32
N ILE A 150 24.68 -21.47 0.88
CA ILE A 150 25.14 -20.12 1.23
C ILE A 150 26.23 -19.68 0.27
N LYS A 151 27.28 -20.49 0.09
CA LYS A 151 28.38 -20.18 -0.83
C LYS A 151 27.92 -20.00 -2.28
N LYS A 152 26.94 -20.79 -2.73
CA LYS A 152 26.50 -20.82 -4.12
C LYS A 152 25.50 -19.70 -4.47
N TYR A 153 24.65 -19.34 -3.54
CA TYR A 153 23.49 -18.46 -3.81
C TYR A 153 23.53 -17.13 -3.05
N LEU A 154 24.63 -16.81 -2.34
CA LEU A 154 24.77 -15.57 -1.60
C LEU A 154 24.55 -14.36 -2.53
N LEU A 155 23.65 -13.48 -2.10
CA LEU A 155 23.30 -12.27 -2.81
C LEU A 155 24.29 -11.14 -2.52
N LYS A 156 24.43 -10.26 -3.49
CA LYS A 156 25.22 -9.01 -3.40
C LYS A 156 24.29 -7.81 -3.62
N SER A 157 24.61 -6.69 -2.98
CA SER A 157 23.87 -5.45 -3.21
C SER A 157 23.76 -5.11 -4.68
N GLY A 158 22.56 -4.81 -5.13
CA GLY A 158 22.21 -4.59 -6.53
C GLY A 158 21.73 -5.83 -7.29
N ASP A 159 21.75 -7.03 -6.69
CA ASP A 159 21.20 -8.22 -7.35
C ASP A 159 19.68 -8.07 -7.53
N VAL A 160 19.20 -8.37 -8.74
CA VAL A 160 17.78 -8.31 -9.11
C VAL A 160 17.21 -9.73 -9.13
N LEU A 161 16.10 -9.92 -8.38
CA LEU A 161 15.39 -11.19 -8.24
C LEU A 161 14.04 -11.13 -8.92
N PHE A 162 13.72 -12.13 -9.74
CA PHE A 162 12.46 -12.30 -10.44
C PHE A 162 11.67 -13.48 -9.86
N ASN A 163 10.41 -13.26 -9.53
CA ASN A 163 9.51 -14.29 -9.03
C ASN A 163 8.90 -15.11 -10.17
N ARG A 164 9.49 -16.29 -10.43
CA ARG A 164 9.09 -17.16 -11.54
C ARG A 164 7.82 -17.98 -11.27
N THR A 165 7.41 -18.16 -10.03
CA THR A 165 6.29 -19.04 -9.64
C THR A 165 5.44 -18.36 -8.58
N ASN A 166 4.18 -18.07 -8.91
CA ASN A 166 3.22 -17.48 -7.98
C ASN A 166 1.78 -17.68 -8.52
N SER A 167 0.78 -17.09 -7.84
CA SER A 167 -0.56 -16.97 -8.43
C SER A 167 -0.50 -16.20 -9.77
N PRO A 168 -1.49 -16.37 -10.65
CA PRO A 168 -1.50 -15.74 -11.97
C PRO A 168 -1.28 -14.23 -11.96
N GLU A 169 -1.75 -13.53 -10.93
CA GLU A 169 -1.67 -12.07 -10.79
C GLU A 169 -0.32 -11.60 -10.20
N LEU A 170 0.40 -12.50 -9.52
CA LEU A 170 1.60 -12.15 -8.75
C LEU A 170 2.89 -12.71 -9.36
N VAL A 171 2.80 -13.60 -10.37
CA VAL A 171 3.98 -14.09 -11.09
C VAL A 171 4.64 -12.93 -11.83
N GLY A 172 5.97 -12.89 -11.83
CA GLY A 172 6.73 -11.82 -12.46
C GLY A 172 7.08 -10.65 -11.54
N LYS A 173 6.66 -10.65 -10.26
CA LYS A 173 7.18 -9.65 -9.31
C LYS A 173 8.69 -9.65 -9.29
N THR A 174 9.28 -8.47 -9.32
CA THR A 174 10.74 -8.30 -9.32
C THR A 174 11.12 -7.37 -8.17
N SER A 175 12.24 -7.66 -7.52
CA SER A 175 12.79 -6.83 -6.44
C SER A 175 14.32 -6.79 -6.52
N ILE A 176 14.88 -5.67 -6.08
CA ILE A 176 16.31 -5.48 -5.97
C ILE A 176 16.76 -5.69 -4.53
N TYR A 177 17.83 -6.46 -4.33
CA TYR A 177 18.41 -6.66 -3.01
C TYR A 177 19.42 -5.55 -2.71
N ARG A 178 19.28 -4.87 -1.56
CA ARG A 178 20.09 -3.70 -1.19
C ARG A 178 21.30 -4.03 -0.31
N GLY A 179 21.40 -5.28 0.18
CA GLY A 179 22.47 -5.70 1.07
C GLY A 179 22.18 -5.49 2.56
N GLU A 180 20.91 -5.47 2.95
CA GLU A 180 20.47 -5.15 4.32
C GLU A 180 20.93 -6.19 5.33
N MET A 181 20.85 -7.46 4.98
CA MET A 181 21.39 -8.59 5.75
C MET A 181 21.75 -9.75 4.84
N PRO A 182 22.71 -10.64 5.20
CA PRO A 182 23.10 -11.77 4.37
C PRO A 182 21.90 -12.63 3.96
N ALA A 183 21.72 -12.85 2.65
CA ALA A 183 20.60 -13.61 2.13
C ALA A 183 21.00 -14.47 0.91
N ILE A 184 20.33 -15.60 0.78
CA ILE A 184 20.24 -16.41 -0.44
C ILE A 184 18.79 -16.39 -0.94
N TYR A 185 18.49 -17.08 -2.03
CA TYR A 185 17.14 -17.08 -2.62
C TYR A 185 16.69 -18.50 -2.99
N ALA A 186 15.38 -18.73 -2.85
CA ALA A 186 14.74 -20.02 -3.12
C ALA A 186 14.55 -20.27 -4.63
N GLY A 187 14.35 -21.51 -5.03
CA GLY A 187 14.17 -21.95 -6.42
C GLY A 187 12.93 -21.41 -7.14
N TYR A 188 12.02 -20.75 -6.41
CA TYR A 188 10.90 -19.98 -6.96
C TYR A 188 11.33 -18.63 -7.53
N LEU A 189 12.57 -18.23 -7.30
CA LEU A 189 13.16 -16.99 -7.78
C LEU A 189 14.26 -17.27 -8.80
N ILE A 190 14.42 -16.34 -9.73
CA ILE A 190 15.53 -16.29 -10.68
C ILE A 190 16.33 -15.02 -10.38
N LYS A 191 17.63 -15.17 -10.14
CA LYS A 191 18.56 -14.05 -10.11
C LYS A 191 18.98 -13.69 -11.54
N LEU A 192 18.87 -12.40 -11.88
CA LEU A 192 19.35 -11.86 -13.14
C LEU A 192 20.78 -11.35 -12.96
N ASP A 193 21.76 -12.05 -13.51
CA ASP A 193 23.17 -11.62 -13.50
C ASP A 193 23.41 -10.66 -14.67
N TYR A 194 22.90 -9.44 -14.55
CA TYR A 194 22.94 -8.41 -15.60
C TYR A 194 24.32 -7.71 -15.66
N GLU A 195 24.68 -7.24 -16.85
CA GLU A 195 25.90 -6.51 -17.12
C GLU A 195 25.78 -5.05 -16.65
N LYS A 196 26.48 -4.69 -15.56
CA LYS A 196 26.38 -3.38 -14.89
C LYS A 196 26.89 -2.20 -15.73
N ASN A 197 27.65 -2.46 -16.79
CA ASN A 197 28.09 -1.47 -17.78
C ASN A 197 27.05 -1.23 -18.89
N ILE A 198 26.00 -2.04 -18.96
CA ILE A 198 24.92 -1.93 -19.96
C ILE A 198 23.63 -1.47 -19.29
N VAL A 199 23.31 -1.97 -18.11
CA VAL A 199 22.04 -1.65 -17.43
C VAL A 199 22.24 -1.36 -15.94
N VAL A 200 21.50 -0.35 -15.45
CA VAL A 200 21.41 0.02 -14.04
C VAL A 200 20.39 -0.90 -13.34
N GLY A 201 20.73 -1.48 -12.19
CA GLY A 201 19.89 -2.46 -11.49
C GLY A 201 18.50 -1.90 -11.12
N ASP A 202 18.43 -0.65 -10.66
CA ASP A 202 17.15 0.02 -10.35
C ASP A 202 16.31 0.26 -11.59
N TYR A 203 16.92 0.64 -12.72
CA TYR A 203 16.25 0.76 -14.00
C TYR A 203 15.62 -0.58 -14.41
N LEU A 204 16.41 -1.66 -14.37
CA LEU A 204 15.95 -3.01 -14.67
C LEU A 204 14.80 -3.44 -13.76
N ASN A 205 14.94 -3.22 -12.45
CA ASN A 205 13.91 -3.53 -11.48
C ASN A 205 12.60 -2.79 -11.76
N TYR A 206 12.66 -1.48 -12.05
CA TYR A 206 11.47 -0.71 -12.42
C TYR A 206 10.86 -1.17 -13.74
N TYR A 207 11.68 -1.46 -14.75
CA TYR A 207 11.22 -1.92 -16.06
C TYR A 207 10.47 -3.25 -15.96
N LEU A 208 11.01 -4.21 -15.20
CA LEU A 208 10.42 -5.52 -14.97
C LEU A 208 9.13 -5.47 -14.10
N ASN A 209 8.87 -4.38 -13.43
CA ASN A 209 7.62 -4.13 -12.71
C ASN A 209 6.64 -3.22 -13.49
N SER A 210 6.96 -2.82 -14.72
CA SER A 210 6.12 -1.97 -15.58
C SER A 210 4.89 -2.70 -16.14
N SER A 211 3.95 -1.94 -16.70
CA SER A 211 2.77 -2.51 -17.38
C SER A 211 3.18 -3.34 -18.61
N LYS A 212 4.17 -2.87 -19.42
CA LYS A 212 4.71 -3.62 -20.57
C LYS A 212 5.22 -5.01 -20.16
N ALA A 213 5.96 -5.08 -19.04
CA ALA A 213 6.45 -6.35 -18.52
C ALA A 213 5.31 -7.26 -18.03
N LYS A 214 4.34 -6.70 -17.29
CA LYS A 214 3.18 -7.46 -16.81
C LYS A 214 2.33 -8.02 -17.94
N GLU A 215 2.10 -7.25 -19.01
CA GLU A 215 1.40 -7.71 -20.22
C GLU A 215 2.14 -8.89 -20.86
N TYR A 216 3.47 -8.79 -21.00
CA TYR A 216 4.28 -9.89 -21.51
C TYR A 216 4.19 -11.14 -20.60
N TYR A 217 4.25 -10.99 -19.28
CA TYR A 217 4.12 -12.11 -18.33
C TYR A 217 2.78 -12.83 -18.48
N MET A 218 1.70 -12.09 -18.65
CA MET A 218 0.36 -12.67 -18.87
C MET A 218 0.26 -13.49 -20.15
N GLN A 219 1.01 -13.12 -21.20
CA GLN A 219 1.03 -13.85 -22.48
C GLN A 219 1.87 -15.11 -22.41
N VAL A 220 3.03 -15.07 -21.71
CA VAL A 220 4.02 -16.16 -21.75
C VAL A 220 3.93 -17.12 -20.55
N LYS A 221 3.27 -16.76 -19.47
CA LYS A 221 3.13 -17.63 -18.30
C LYS A 221 2.50 -18.98 -18.67
N THR A 222 2.86 -20.00 -17.94
CA THR A 222 2.23 -21.32 -18.02
C THR A 222 1.41 -21.51 -16.75
N ASP A 223 0.10 -21.67 -16.93
CA ASP A 223 -0.82 -21.85 -15.80
C ASP A 223 -0.86 -23.31 -15.35
N GLY A 224 -0.74 -23.52 -14.03
CA GLY A 224 -1.01 -24.77 -13.34
C GLY A 224 -2.33 -24.66 -12.56
N VAL A 225 -2.60 -25.65 -11.72
CA VAL A 225 -3.88 -25.71 -10.96
C VAL A 225 -4.05 -24.51 -10.01
N SER A 226 -2.98 -24.07 -9.35
CA SER A 226 -3.02 -22.98 -8.35
C SER A 226 -1.92 -21.94 -8.54
N GLN A 227 -0.99 -22.16 -9.46
CA GLN A 227 0.17 -21.29 -9.67
C GLN A 227 0.49 -21.18 -11.15
N SER A 228 1.00 -20.02 -11.55
CA SER A 228 1.57 -19.76 -12.85
C SER A 228 3.09 -19.76 -12.78
N ASN A 229 3.75 -20.05 -13.89
CA ASN A 229 5.20 -20.14 -14.00
C ASN A 229 5.75 -19.46 -15.24
N ILE A 230 6.84 -18.72 -15.07
CA ILE A 230 7.65 -18.13 -16.14
C ILE A 230 9.08 -18.63 -15.95
N ASN A 231 9.59 -19.46 -16.87
CA ASN A 231 10.93 -20.00 -16.76
C ASN A 231 12.01 -19.02 -17.26
N ALA A 232 13.28 -19.34 -17.01
CA ALA A 232 14.41 -18.49 -17.39
C ALA A 232 14.47 -18.20 -18.89
N LYS A 233 14.07 -19.16 -19.77
CA LYS A 233 14.04 -18.95 -21.21
C LYS A 233 13.03 -17.85 -21.57
N LYS A 234 11.81 -17.94 -21.05
CA LYS A 234 10.74 -16.97 -21.32
C LYS A 234 11.09 -15.56 -20.83
N ILE A 235 11.66 -15.42 -19.62
CA ILE A 235 12.10 -14.09 -19.17
C ILE A 235 13.29 -13.60 -19.97
N GLY A 236 14.18 -14.49 -20.43
CA GLY A 236 15.31 -14.16 -21.29
C GLY A 236 14.91 -13.58 -22.66
N GLU A 237 13.75 -13.94 -23.17
CA GLU A 237 13.18 -13.45 -24.45
C GLU A 237 12.45 -12.11 -24.32
N PHE A 238 12.29 -11.58 -23.11
CA PHE A 238 11.61 -10.29 -22.88
C PHE A 238 12.46 -9.12 -23.38
N GLU A 239 11.90 -8.29 -24.25
CA GLU A 239 12.53 -7.12 -24.83
C GLU A 239 12.40 -5.89 -23.92
N ILE A 240 13.52 -5.22 -23.69
CA ILE A 240 13.59 -3.97 -22.95
C ILE A 240 14.25 -2.88 -23.79
N SER A 241 13.75 -1.66 -23.63
CA SER A 241 14.32 -0.47 -24.27
C SER A 241 15.40 0.11 -23.34
N LEU A 242 16.60 0.28 -23.85
CA LEU A 242 17.77 0.71 -23.07
C LEU A 242 18.30 2.06 -23.59
N PRO A 243 18.14 3.15 -22.86
CA PRO A 243 18.88 4.39 -23.09
C PRO A 243 20.35 4.24 -22.62
N THR A 244 21.13 5.28 -22.83
CA THR A 244 22.50 5.35 -22.29
C THR A 244 22.49 5.20 -20.76
N ILE A 245 23.57 4.66 -20.18
CA ILE A 245 23.70 4.51 -18.70
C ILE A 245 23.43 5.82 -17.96
N THR A 246 23.87 6.95 -18.49
CA THR A 246 23.64 8.26 -17.88
C THR A 246 22.16 8.61 -17.86
N GLU A 247 21.44 8.32 -18.95
CA GLU A 247 19.99 8.54 -18.99
C GLU A 247 19.23 7.55 -18.10
N GLN A 248 19.68 6.29 -18.01
CA GLN A 248 19.10 5.33 -17.07
C GLN A 248 19.17 5.82 -15.61
N HIS A 249 20.31 6.40 -15.19
CA HIS A 249 20.44 7.02 -13.87
C HIS A 249 19.48 8.20 -13.67
N GLU A 250 19.31 9.05 -14.68
CA GLU A 250 18.36 10.16 -14.60
C GLU A 250 16.90 9.66 -14.54
N ILE A 251 16.55 8.64 -15.32
CA ILE A 251 15.22 7.98 -15.24
C ILE A 251 14.97 7.44 -13.83
N VAL A 252 15.93 6.73 -13.26
CA VAL A 252 15.82 6.18 -11.89
C VAL A 252 15.60 7.30 -10.89
N ARG A 253 16.42 8.36 -10.94
CA ARG A 253 16.30 9.54 -10.07
C ARG A 253 14.90 10.16 -10.15
N LEU A 254 14.38 10.35 -11.36
CA LEU A 254 13.05 10.95 -11.58
C LEU A 254 11.92 10.02 -11.09
N ILE A 255 12.03 8.72 -11.33
CA ILE A 255 11.07 7.73 -10.80
C ILE A 255 11.06 7.76 -9.28
N ASP A 256 12.24 7.74 -8.63
CA ASP A 256 12.37 7.75 -7.18
C ASP A 256 11.74 8.99 -6.56
N ASP A 257 12.02 10.18 -7.12
CA ASP A 257 11.43 11.45 -6.69
C ASP A 257 9.90 11.44 -6.82
N LEU A 258 9.37 10.99 -7.96
CA LEU A 258 7.93 10.95 -8.20
C LEU A 258 7.24 9.93 -7.31
N LEU A 259 7.80 8.71 -7.18
CA LEU A 259 7.23 7.67 -6.32
C LEU A 259 7.33 8.03 -4.82
N ALA A 260 8.35 8.79 -4.40
CA ALA A 260 8.43 9.30 -3.03
C ALA A 260 7.30 10.30 -2.74
N ARG A 261 6.99 11.21 -3.68
CA ARG A 261 5.85 12.14 -3.57
C ARG A 261 4.52 11.40 -3.55
N GLU A 262 4.34 10.39 -4.39
CA GLU A 262 3.14 9.54 -4.40
C GLU A 262 2.95 8.80 -3.07
N ARG A 263 4.00 8.22 -2.49
CA ARG A 263 3.95 7.58 -1.17
C ARG A 263 3.56 8.56 -0.06
N ALA A 264 4.14 9.77 -0.06
CA ALA A 264 3.78 10.80 0.92
C ALA A 264 2.31 11.23 0.79
N ALA A 265 1.82 11.41 -0.44
CA ALA A 265 0.43 11.74 -0.71
C ALA A 265 -0.52 10.60 -0.28
N GLN A 266 -0.16 9.34 -0.53
CA GLN A 266 -0.92 8.18 -0.09
C GLN A 266 -1.04 8.13 1.43
N GLN A 267 0.06 8.28 2.17
CA GLN A 267 0.05 8.32 3.63
C GLN A 267 -0.82 9.46 4.19
N ALA A 268 -0.72 10.65 3.60
CA ALA A 268 -1.56 11.78 4.00
C ALA A 268 -3.05 11.50 3.75
N THR A 269 -3.39 10.87 2.63
CA THR A 269 -4.77 10.48 2.30
C THR A 269 -5.32 9.44 3.29
N GLU A 270 -4.54 8.41 3.62
CA GLU A 270 -4.91 7.39 4.61
C GLU A 270 -5.14 8.01 6.01
N GLN A 271 -4.27 8.92 6.44
CA GLN A 271 -4.42 9.65 7.71
C GLN A 271 -5.67 10.55 7.71
N ALA A 272 -5.95 11.24 6.60
CA ALA A 272 -7.15 12.06 6.46
C ALA A 272 -8.43 11.22 6.53
N LEU A 273 -8.46 10.07 5.84
CA LEU A 273 -9.59 9.13 5.90
C LEU A 273 -9.83 8.61 7.33
N ALA A 274 -8.78 8.23 8.04
CA ALA A 274 -8.87 7.80 9.44
C ALA A 274 -9.37 8.92 10.36
N SER A 275 -8.99 10.17 10.07
CA SER A 275 -9.41 11.34 10.86
C SER A 275 -10.89 11.66 10.71
N ILE A 276 -11.53 11.39 9.57
CA ILE A 276 -12.96 11.62 9.33
C ILE A 276 -13.83 10.86 10.34
N ASP A 277 -13.51 9.59 10.58
CA ASP A 277 -14.28 8.79 11.55
C ASP A 277 -14.14 9.32 12.99
N LEU A 278 -12.97 9.86 13.34
CA LEU A 278 -12.75 10.51 14.63
C LEU A 278 -13.50 11.84 14.72
N MET A 279 -13.54 12.63 13.65
CA MET A 279 -14.30 13.87 13.57
C MET A 279 -15.80 13.62 13.78
N LYS A 280 -16.37 12.61 13.13
CA LYS A 280 -17.78 12.23 13.32
C LYS A 280 -18.08 11.87 14.78
N LYS A 281 -17.21 11.08 15.42
CA LYS A 281 -17.34 10.75 16.85
C LYS A 281 -17.25 11.99 17.73
N SER A 282 -16.33 12.91 17.42
CA SER A 282 -16.17 14.18 18.14
C SER A 282 -17.40 15.08 18.00
N ILE A 283 -17.98 15.21 16.80
CA ILE A 283 -19.21 15.96 16.55
C ILE A 283 -20.36 15.43 17.42
N LEU A 284 -20.56 14.11 17.44
CA LEU A 284 -21.58 13.50 18.29
C LEU A 284 -21.32 13.78 19.78
N ALA A 285 -20.08 13.64 20.24
CA ALA A 285 -19.74 13.94 21.62
C ALA A 285 -20.00 15.40 22.00
N ARG A 286 -19.67 16.36 21.12
CA ARG A 286 -19.96 17.79 21.30
C ARG A 286 -21.47 18.09 21.29
N ALA A 287 -22.22 17.41 20.43
CA ALA A 287 -23.66 17.53 20.38
C ALA A 287 -24.30 17.23 21.75
N PHE A 288 -23.91 16.09 22.35
CA PHE A 288 -24.45 15.69 23.66
C PHE A 288 -23.94 16.53 24.85
N ARG A 289 -22.88 17.32 24.67
CA ARG A 289 -22.42 18.30 25.67
C ARG A 289 -22.98 19.72 25.45
N GLY A 290 -23.86 19.92 24.43
CA GLY A 290 -24.38 21.23 24.07
C GLY A 290 -23.34 22.19 23.46
N GLU A 291 -22.26 21.63 22.83
CA GLU A 291 -21.12 22.41 22.33
C GLU A 291 -21.17 22.66 20.80
N LEU A 292 -22.30 22.40 20.14
CA LEU A 292 -22.47 22.67 18.69
C LEU A 292 -22.90 24.10 18.35
N GLY A 293 -23.12 24.97 19.36
CA GLY A 293 -23.55 26.35 19.16
C GLY A 293 -25.01 26.45 18.72
N THR A 294 -25.85 25.49 19.12
CA THR A 294 -27.29 25.44 18.78
C THR A 294 -28.20 26.06 19.83
N ASN A 295 -27.67 26.38 21.02
CA ASN A 295 -28.38 26.91 22.15
C ASN A 295 -28.86 28.35 21.88
N LYS A 296 -30.09 28.67 22.32
CA LYS A 296 -30.64 30.00 22.33
C LYS A 296 -31.13 30.35 23.75
N ALA A 297 -30.58 31.41 24.31
CA ALA A 297 -30.91 31.83 25.70
C ALA A 297 -32.38 32.18 25.95
N SER A 298 -33.14 32.44 24.89
CA SER A 298 -34.56 32.79 24.95
C SER A 298 -35.53 31.61 24.95
N GLU A 299 -35.00 30.36 24.85
CA GLU A 299 -35.85 29.16 24.77
C GLU A 299 -36.26 28.65 26.17
N ALA A 300 -37.51 28.19 26.27
CA ALA A 300 -38.03 27.58 27.50
C ALA A 300 -37.27 26.28 27.82
N SER A 301 -37.10 25.98 29.09
CA SER A 301 -36.45 24.77 29.56
C SER A 301 -37.20 23.50 29.09
N ALA A 302 -36.46 22.43 28.75
CA ALA A 302 -37.03 21.11 28.48
C ALA A 302 -37.85 20.53 29.65
N LEU A 303 -37.71 21.10 30.84
CA LEU A 303 -38.51 20.75 32.01
C LEU A 303 -40.03 21.00 31.77
N GLU A 304 -40.39 22.03 31.03
CA GLU A 304 -41.80 22.32 30.67
C GLU A 304 -42.36 21.23 29.72
N LEU A 305 -41.59 20.78 28.75
CA LEU A 305 -41.93 19.66 27.87
C LEU A 305 -42.16 18.37 28.68
N LEU A 306 -41.27 18.06 29.62
CA LEU A 306 -41.39 16.89 30.48
C LEU A 306 -42.63 16.95 31.36
N LYS A 307 -42.99 18.10 31.92
CA LYS A 307 -44.20 18.31 32.71
C LYS A 307 -45.47 18.09 31.87
N GLN A 308 -45.49 18.56 30.61
CA GLN A 308 -46.61 18.35 29.69
C GLN A 308 -46.79 16.85 29.37
N VAL A 309 -45.74 16.15 28.99
CA VAL A 309 -45.76 14.70 28.67
C VAL A 309 -46.17 13.86 29.89
N LEU A 310 -45.74 14.25 31.09
CA LEU A 310 -46.13 13.56 32.33
C LEU A 310 -47.54 13.86 32.79
N ALA A 311 -48.13 15.00 32.37
CA ALA A 311 -49.51 15.33 32.65
C ALA A 311 -50.52 14.70 31.68
N GLU A 312 -50.06 14.28 30.51
CA GLU A 312 -50.86 13.59 29.47
C GLU A 312 -50.89 12.07 29.62
N ASN A 313 -50.07 11.49 30.52
CA ASN A 313 -50.02 10.06 30.86
C ASN A 313 -50.50 9.81 32.31
#